data_b51562ab51e26c711ae70f2214413216
#
_entry.id   b51562ab51e26c711ae70f2214413216
#
_cell.length_a   1.000
_cell.length_b   1.000
_cell.length_c   1.000
_cell.angle_alpha   90.00
_cell.angle_beta   90.00
_cell.angle_gamma   90.00
#
_symmetry.space_group_name_H-M   'P 1'
#
loop_
_entity.id
_entity.type
_entity.pdbx_description
1 polymer ?
#
loop_
_entity_poly.entity_id
_entity_poly.type
_entity_poly.pdbx_seq_one_letter_code
_entity_poly.pdbx_strand_id
1 'polypeptide(L)'
;MISTGFPSKKEIAELSAAMLLDVNAVHFNSQEPFTLASGLLSPTYIDCRKLISFPRVRSALMDFLTCTVLREAGFEAFNNIAGGETAGIPFSALVAERLSLPLTYVRKKPKGYGRNARIEGVMTKNDRVLLIEDMTTDGGSKISFIDAIRATGAKCNNTAVIFYYDIFPETLKKLKD
;
A
#
# COMPACT_ATOMS: atom_id res chain seq x y z
N MET A 1 -27.67 18.99 -3.37
CA MET A 1 -26.54 18.16 -2.89
C MET A 1 -25.49 18.19 -3.96
N ILE A 2 -24.34 18.85 -3.74
CA ILE A 2 -23.24 18.86 -4.71
C ILE A 2 -22.63 17.48 -4.63
N SER A 3 -22.68 16.72 -5.73
CA SER A 3 -21.92 15.46 -5.85
C SER A 3 -20.44 15.81 -5.67
N THR A 4 -19.79 15.21 -4.71
CA THR A 4 -18.36 15.48 -4.40
C THR A 4 -17.42 15.02 -5.51
N GLY A 5 -17.90 14.39 -6.56
CA GLY A 5 -17.09 13.87 -7.67
C GLY A 5 -16.25 12.63 -7.33
N PHE A 6 -16.16 12.26 -6.05
CA PHE A 6 -15.45 11.03 -5.62
C PHE A 6 -16.42 9.86 -5.50
N PRO A 7 -16.08 8.68 -6.04
CA PRO A 7 -16.84 7.45 -5.80
C PRO A 7 -16.95 7.14 -4.31
N SER A 8 -18.05 6.55 -3.88
CA SER A 8 -18.23 6.11 -2.51
C SER A 8 -17.25 4.97 -2.15
N LYS A 9 -17.00 4.76 -0.85
CA LYS A 9 -16.17 3.62 -0.38
C LYS A 9 -16.71 2.29 -0.89
N LYS A 10 -18.03 2.13 -0.92
CA LYS A 10 -18.70 0.92 -1.37
C LYS A 10 -18.48 0.69 -2.87
N GLU A 11 -18.67 1.71 -3.69
CA GLU A 11 -18.43 1.61 -5.14
C GLU A 11 -16.97 1.27 -5.44
N ILE A 12 -16.00 1.93 -4.77
CA ILE A 12 -14.58 1.62 -4.91
C ILE A 12 -14.30 0.15 -4.53
N ALA A 13 -14.85 -0.33 -3.42
CA ALA A 13 -14.63 -1.70 -2.97
C ALA A 13 -15.20 -2.72 -3.95
N GLU A 14 -16.45 -2.53 -4.42
CA GLU A 14 -17.12 -3.42 -5.37
C GLU A 14 -16.40 -3.48 -6.72
N LEU A 15 -16.03 -2.32 -7.28
CA LEU A 15 -15.29 -2.26 -8.53
C LEU A 15 -13.88 -2.84 -8.41
N SER A 16 -13.18 -2.59 -7.28
CA SER A 16 -11.86 -3.17 -7.03
C SER A 16 -11.94 -4.69 -6.94
N ALA A 17 -12.93 -5.23 -6.23
CA ALA A 17 -13.14 -6.67 -6.12
C ALA A 17 -13.43 -7.30 -7.50
N ALA A 18 -14.31 -6.68 -8.30
CA ALA A 18 -14.60 -7.14 -9.65
C ALA A 18 -13.33 -7.18 -10.51
N MET A 19 -12.53 -6.11 -10.51
CA MET A 19 -11.28 -6.06 -11.26
C MET A 19 -10.26 -7.12 -10.83
N LEU A 20 -10.15 -7.42 -9.53
CA LEU A 20 -9.29 -8.49 -9.02
C LEU A 20 -9.74 -9.87 -9.52
N LEU A 21 -11.04 -10.11 -9.58
CA LEU A 21 -11.63 -11.35 -10.11
C LEU A 21 -11.42 -11.45 -11.63
N ASP A 22 -11.66 -10.40 -12.39
CA ASP A 22 -11.53 -10.35 -13.85
C ASP A 22 -10.11 -10.72 -14.33
N VAL A 23 -9.10 -10.31 -13.58
CA VAL A 23 -7.70 -10.64 -13.91
C VAL A 23 -7.20 -11.92 -13.23
N ASN A 24 -8.09 -12.68 -12.60
CA ASN A 24 -7.76 -13.89 -11.85
C ASN A 24 -6.64 -13.65 -10.79
N ALA A 25 -6.71 -12.54 -10.07
CA ALA A 25 -5.81 -12.22 -8.97
C ALA A 25 -6.30 -12.82 -7.63
N VAL A 26 -7.49 -13.39 -7.60
CA VAL A 26 -8.09 -14.06 -6.43
C VAL A 26 -8.05 -15.57 -6.63
N HIS A 27 -7.41 -16.28 -5.73
CA HIS A 27 -7.29 -17.73 -5.78
C HIS A 27 -7.99 -18.36 -4.56
N PHE A 28 -8.73 -19.45 -4.80
CA PHE A 28 -9.40 -20.22 -3.77
C PHE A 28 -8.92 -21.67 -3.80
N ASN A 29 -8.50 -22.20 -2.67
CA ASN A 29 -8.21 -23.61 -2.49
C ASN A 29 -8.50 -23.99 -1.02
N SER A 30 -9.62 -24.67 -0.80
CA SER A 30 -10.02 -25.11 0.52
C SER A 30 -9.42 -26.47 0.91
N GLN A 31 -9.01 -27.27 -0.07
CA GLN A 31 -8.42 -28.61 0.17
C GLN A 31 -6.94 -28.48 0.53
N GLU A 32 -6.22 -27.61 -0.18
CA GLU A 32 -4.80 -27.30 0.07
C GLU A 32 -4.64 -25.79 0.27
N PRO A 33 -4.85 -25.28 1.50
CA PRO A 33 -4.79 -23.86 1.78
C PRO A 33 -3.42 -23.25 1.52
N PHE A 34 -3.40 -21.99 1.11
CA PHE A 34 -2.18 -21.22 0.89
C PHE A 34 -1.53 -20.83 2.21
N THR A 35 -0.20 -20.93 2.29
CA THR A 35 0.55 -20.35 3.41
C THR A 35 0.80 -18.86 3.18
N LEU A 36 0.25 -18.01 4.03
CA LEU A 36 0.47 -16.56 3.98
C LEU A 36 1.87 -16.20 4.53
N ALA A 37 2.32 -14.97 4.28
CA ALA A 37 3.59 -14.46 4.79
C ALA A 37 3.68 -14.45 6.33
N SER A 38 2.55 -14.43 7.02
CA SER A 38 2.43 -14.58 8.47
C SER A 38 2.68 -16.02 8.96
N GLY A 39 2.77 -17.01 8.06
CA GLY A 39 2.82 -18.43 8.36
C GLY A 39 1.43 -19.08 8.56
N LEU A 40 0.36 -18.30 8.55
CA LEU A 40 -1.01 -18.82 8.68
C LEU A 40 -1.51 -19.40 7.36
N LEU A 41 -2.36 -20.44 7.47
CA LEU A 41 -3.03 -21.04 6.34
C LEU A 41 -4.31 -20.26 6.00
N SER A 42 -4.53 -20.01 4.72
CA SER A 42 -5.73 -19.35 4.21
C SER A 42 -6.28 -20.10 2.99
N PRO A 43 -7.58 -20.35 2.91
CA PRO A 43 -8.20 -20.89 1.71
C PRO A 43 -8.22 -19.89 0.55
N THR A 44 -7.89 -18.62 0.83
CA THR A 44 -7.90 -17.54 -0.16
C THR A 44 -6.52 -16.89 -0.23
N TYR A 45 -6.04 -16.68 -1.46
CA TYR A 45 -4.80 -15.95 -1.73
C TYR A 45 -5.07 -14.85 -2.76
N ILE A 46 -4.65 -13.62 -2.44
CA ILE A 46 -4.80 -12.46 -3.31
C ILE A 46 -3.42 -12.11 -3.91
N ASP A 47 -3.28 -12.24 -5.22
CA ASP A 47 -2.05 -11.90 -5.94
C ASP A 47 -2.11 -10.45 -6.46
N CYS A 48 -1.94 -9.48 -5.55
CA CYS A 48 -1.88 -8.08 -5.92
C CYS A 48 -0.71 -7.75 -6.86
N ARG A 49 0.38 -8.52 -6.83
CA ARG A 49 1.54 -8.30 -7.70
C ARG A 49 1.23 -8.56 -9.17
N LYS A 50 0.29 -9.47 -9.45
CA LYS A 50 -0.21 -9.74 -10.79
C LYS A 50 -0.77 -8.49 -11.47
N LEU A 51 -1.34 -7.55 -10.69
CA LEU A 51 -1.91 -6.29 -11.17
C LEU A 51 -0.90 -5.42 -11.93
N ILE A 52 0.40 -5.57 -11.66
CA ILE A 52 1.47 -4.84 -12.35
C ILE A 52 1.39 -5.06 -13.87
N SER A 53 1.00 -6.27 -14.30
CA SER A 53 0.92 -6.66 -15.71
C SER A 53 -0.40 -6.27 -16.41
N PHE A 54 -1.37 -5.69 -15.68
CA PHE A 54 -2.67 -5.30 -16.22
C PHE A 54 -2.84 -3.78 -16.20
N PRO A 55 -2.33 -3.03 -17.19
CA PRO A 55 -2.20 -1.57 -17.10
C PRO A 55 -3.53 -0.83 -16.90
N ARG A 56 -4.64 -1.30 -17.50
CA ARG A 56 -5.96 -0.67 -17.34
C ARG A 56 -6.50 -0.86 -15.92
N VAL A 57 -6.48 -2.09 -15.40
CA VAL A 57 -6.90 -2.42 -14.03
C VAL A 57 -6.01 -1.71 -13.03
N ARG A 58 -4.70 -1.79 -13.20
CA ARG A 58 -3.74 -1.10 -12.34
C ARG A 58 -4.00 0.40 -12.30
N SER A 59 -4.23 1.04 -13.47
CA SER A 59 -4.52 2.47 -13.52
C SER A 59 -5.79 2.81 -12.74
N ALA A 60 -6.90 2.09 -12.96
CA ALA A 60 -8.15 2.33 -12.26
C ALA A 60 -8.00 2.15 -10.74
N LEU A 61 -7.30 1.11 -10.29
CA LEU A 61 -7.04 0.89 -8.86
C LEU A 61 -6.19 2.00 -8.24
N MET A 62 -5.21 2.54 -8.99
CA MET A 62 -4.42 3.68 -8.49
C MET A 62 -5.23 4.97 -8.45
N ASP A 63 -6.17 5.18 -9.37
CA ASP A 63 -7.11 6.29 -9.31
C ASP A 63 -8.00 6.17 -8.07
N PHE A 64 -8.54 4.99 -7.78
CA PHE A 64 -9.34 4.72 -6.59
C PHE A 64 -8.54 4.90 -5.29
N LEU A 65 -7.30 4.44 -5.26
CA LEU A 65 -6.42 4.62 -4.10
C LEU A 65 -6.13 6.10 -3.86
N THR A 66 -5.80 6.85 -4.92
CA THR A 66 -5.57 8.29 -4.87
C THR A 66 -6.82 9.05 -4.39
N CYS A 67 -8.00 8.75 -4.97
CA CYS A 67 -9.27 9.33 -4.52
C CYS A 67 -9.54 9.04 -3.03
N THR A 68 -9.27 7.81 -2.58
CA THR A 68 -9.44 7.42 -1.19
C THR A 68 -8.51 8.22 -0.28
N VAL A 69 -7.24 8.37 -0.64
CA VAL A 69 -6.25 9.16 0.12
C VAL A 69 -6.69 10.61 0.23
N LEU A 70 -7.07 11.25 -0.87
CA LEU A 70 -7.50 12.65 -0.87
C LEU A 70 -8.78 12.87 -0.06
N ARG A 71 -9.72 11.95 -0.11
CA ARG A 71 -10.98 12.03 0.64
C ARG A 71 -10.79 11.82 2.13
N GLU A 72 -9.96 10.84 2.55
CA GLU A 72 -9.83 10.46 3.96
C GLU A 72 -8.81 11.33 4.71
N ALA A 73 -7.72 11.72 4.04
CA ALA A 73 -6.63 12.46 4.68
C ALA A 73 -6.60 13.95 4.29
N GLY A 74 -7.16 14.32 3.14
CA GLY A 74 -7.10 15.68 2.60
C GLY A 74 -5.97 15.90 1.59
N PHE A 75 -6.08 16.97 0.82
CA PHE A 75 -5.20 17.27 -0.32
C PHE A 75 -3.76 17.57 0.06
N GLU A 76 -3.54 18.20 1.21
CA GLU A 76 -2.22 18.62 1.69
C GLU A 76 -1.71 17.77 2.87
N ALA A 77 -2.27 16.57 3.07
CA ALA A 77 -1.89 15.72 4.19
C ALA A 77 -0.45 15.19 4.08
N PHE A 78 0.00 14.93 2.85
CA PHE A 78 1.31 14.34 2.56
C PHE A 78 2.12 15.23 1.62
N ASN A 79 3.45 15.13 1.70
CA ASN A 79 4.39 15.78 0.78
C ASN A 79 5.48 14.81 0.26
N ASN A 80 5.36 13.52 0.58
CA ASN A 80 6.22 12.46 0.08
C ASN A 80 5.48 11.13 0.08
N ILE A 81 5.63 10.35 -0.99
CA ILE A 81 5.06 9.01 -1.12
C ILE A 81 6.20 8.00 -0.99
N ALA A 82 6.02 6.98 -0.15
CA ALA A 82 6.98 5.91 0.01
C ALA A 82 6.38 4.56 -0.39
N GLY A 83 7.16 3.74 -1.11
CA GLY A 83 6.80 2.35 -1.40
C GLY A 83 7.64 1.37 -0.60
N GLY A 84 7.03 0.30 -0.08
CA GLY A 84 7.78 -0.78 0.55
C GLY A 84 8.37 -1.74 -0.49
N GLU A 85 9.63 -2.16 -0.31
CA GLU A 85 10.26 -3.17 -1.17
C GLU A 85 9.57 -4.52 -1.00
N THR A 86 9.09 -5.17 -2.05
CA THR A 86 9.27 -4.91 -3.46
C THR A 86 7.95 -4.44 -4.11
N ALA A 87 6.83 -4.97 -3.63
CA ALA A 87 5.53 -4.82 -4.30
C ALA A 87 4.96 -3.40 -4.17
N GLY A 88 5.26 -2.69 -3.09
CA GLY A 88 4.82 -1.30 -2.90
C GLY A 88 5.45 -0.32 -3.89
N ILE A 89 6.64 -0.61 -4.43
CA ILE A 89 7.37 0.33 -5.30
C ILE A 89 6.58 0.73 -6.56
N PRO A 90 6.09 -0.19 -7.41
CA PRO A 90 5.38 0.19 -8.62
C PRO A 90 4.06 0.92 -8.33
N PHE A 91 3.35 0.55 -7.27
CA PHE A 91 2.09 1.19 -6.90
C PHE A 91 2.31 2.59 -6.32
N SER A 92 3.32 2.75 -5.45
CA SER A 92 3.69 4.06 -4.91
C SER A 92 4.15 5.02 -6.00
N ALA A 93 4.90 4.55 -7.00
CA ALA A 93 5.30 5.38 -8.14
C ALA A 93 4.10 5.94 -8.90
N LEU A 94 3.10 5.11 -9.16
CA LEU A 94 1.89 5.53 -9.86
C LEU A 94 0.99 6.46 -9.03
N VAL A 95 0.97 6.30 -7.70
CA VAL A 95 0.24 7.21 -6.79
C VAL A 95 0.99 8.54 -6.65
N ALA A 96 2.32 8.51 -6.53
CA ALA A 96 3.15 9.72 -6.49
C ALA A 96 2.96 10.58 -7.73
N GLU A 97 2.95 9.97 -8.92
CA GLU A 97 2.67 10.64 -10.20
C GLU A 97 1.29 11.34 -10.18
N ARG A 98 0.24 10.65 -9.74
CA ARG A 98 -1.12 11.20 -9.68
C ARG A 98 -1.28 12.35 -8.69
N LEU A 99 -0.55 12.28 -7.58
CA LEU A 99 -0.56 13.32 -6.55
C LEU A 99 0.46 14.43 -6.82
N SER A 100 1.31 14.30 -7.85
CA SER A 100 2.43 15.19 -8.15
C SER A 100 3.36 15.38 -6.93
N LEU A 101 3.63 14.30 -6.21
CA LEU A 101 4.46 14.28 -5.02
C LEU A 101 5.78 13.53 -5.26
N PRO A 102 6.85 13.85 -4.52
CA PRO A 102 8.08 13.09 -4.52
C PRO A 102 7.85 11.62 -4.20
N LEU A 103 8.64 10.75 -4.86
CA LEU A 103 8.67 9.32 -4.61
C LEU A 103 9.94 8.93 -3.87
N THR A 104 9.79 8.12 -2.83
CA THR A 104 10.86 7.38 -2.18
C THR A 104 10.48 5.90 -2.08
N TYR A 105 11.44 5.02 -1.77
CA TYR A 105 11.07 3.66 -1.37
C TYR A 105 11.94 3.15 -0.24
N VAL A 106 11.39 2.20 0.51
CA VAL A 106 12.00 1.62 1.70
C VAL A 106 12.43 0.20 1.41
N ARG A 107 13.72 -0.08 1.57
CA ARG A 107 14.31 -1.42 1.41
C ARG A 107 13.98 -2.30 2.61
N LYS A 108 13.82 -3.60 2.37
CA LYS A 108 13.67 -4.59 3.45
C LYS A 108 14.91 -4.64 4.35
N LYS A 109 16.10 -4.49 3.73
CA LYS A 109 17.39 -4.50 4.42
C LYS A 109 18.24 -3.31 3.94
N PRO A 110 19.14 -2.80 4.79
CA PRO A 110 20.15 -1.82 4.37
C PRO A 110 21.00 -2.34 3.21
N LYS A 111 21.56 -1.45 2.40
CA LYS A 111 22.39 -1.80 1.22
C LYS A 111 23.62 -2.62 1.55
N GLY A 112 24.17 -2.50 2.75
CA GLY A 112 25.47 -3.08 3.12
C GLY A 112 26.68 -2.37 2.52
N TYR A 113 26.48 -1.31 1.72
CA TYR A 113 27.52 -0.47 1.13
C TYR A 113 27.04 0.98 0.98
N GLY A 114 27.95 1.91 0.69
CA GLY A 114 27.65 3.33 0.56
C GLY A 114 27.11 3.92 1.88
N ARG A 115 25.96 4.56 1.85
CA ARG A 115 25.33 5.16 3.04
C ARG A 115 24.69 4.13 3.99
N ASN A 116 24.71 2.85 3.68
CA ASN A 116 24.03 1.78 4.43
C ASN A 116 22.57 2.11 4.77
N ALA A 117 21.91 2.82 3.87
CA ALA A 117 20.57 3.36 4.10
C ALA A 117 19.49 2.37 3.64
N ARG A 118 18.32 2.45 4.31
CA ARG A 118 17.11 1.73 3.90
C ARG A 118 16.22 2.56 2.99
N ILE A 119 16.41 3.89 2.92
CA ILE A 119 15.60 4.80 2.11
C ILE A 119 16.34 5.12 0.81
N GLU A 120 15.66 4.99 -0.29
CA GLU A 120 16.08 5.42 -1.61
C GLU A 120 15.25 6.63 -2.06
N GLY A 121 15.90 7.58 -2.71
CA GLY A 121 15.33 8.89 -3.00
C GLY A 121 15.73 9.90 -1.91
N VAL A 122 14.97 11.00 -1.83
CA VAL A 122 15.20 12.08 -0.87
C VAL A 122 14.07 12.12 0.15
N MET A 123 14.42 11.98 1.42
CA MET A 123 13.50 12.09 2.54
C MET A 123 14.09 12.99 3.62
N THR A 124 13.30 13.90 4.15
CA THR A 124 13.72 14.87 5.16
C THR A 124 12.93 14.70 6.46
N LYS A 125 13.47 15.23 7.57
CA LYS A 125 12.81 15.21 8.89
C LYS A 125 11.47 15.93 8.94
N ASN A 126 11.16 16.76 7.95
CA ASN A 126 9.90 17.50 7.88
C ASN A 126 8.85 16.83 6.99
N ASP A 127 9.20 15.71 6.35
CA ASP A 127 8.29 15.04 5.46
C ASP A 127 7.11 14.41 6.22
N ARG A 128 5.95 14.53 5.60
CA ARG A 128 4.72 13.82 5.95
C ARG A 128 4.52 12.74 4.91
N VAL A 129 4.88 11.52 5.27
CA VAL A 129 5.00 10.40 4.33
C VAL A 129 3.75 9.54 4.37
N LEU A 130 3.21 9.20 3.19
CA LEU A 130 2.26 8.13 3.00
C LEU A 130 2.98 6.87 2.51
N LEU A 131 2.90 5.79 3.28
CA LEU A 131 3.41 4.48 2.85
C LEU A 131 2.38 3.78 1.98
N ILE A 132 2.77 3.37 0.77
CA ILE A 132 1.95 2.59 -0.15
C ILE A 132 2.48 1.17 -0.23
N GLU A 133 1.58 0.21 -0.12
CA GLU A 133 1.86 -1.20 -0.29
C GLU A 133 0.78 -1.89 -1.13
N ASP A 134 1.04 -3.11 -1.56
CA ASP A 134 0.09 -3.89 -2.34
C ASP A 134 -1.06 -4.42 -1.48
N MET A 135 -0.72 -5.01 -0.33
CA MET A 135 -1.69 -5.63 0.57
C MET A 135 -1.17 -5.66 2.00
N THR A 136 -2.08 -5.90 2.94
CA THR A 136 -1.68 -6.21 4.33
C THR A 136 -2.44 -7.41 4.89
N THR A 137 -1.72 -8.22 5.64
CA THR A 137 -2.21 -9.31 6.49
C THR A 137 -2.07 -8.89 7.96
N ASP A 138 -0.99 -9.27 8.62
CA ASP A 138 -0.68 -9.00 10.03
C ASP A 138 0.03 -7.65 10.28
N GLY A 139 0.40 -6.92 9.22
CA GLY A 139 1.04 -5.61 9.31
C GLY A 139 2.55 -5.61 9.56
N GLY A 140 3.19 -6.75 9.80
CA GLY A 140 4.59 -6.83 10.23
C GLY A 140 5.59 -6.12 9.30
N SER A 141 5.47 -6.32 7.98
CA SER A 141 6.35 -5.62 7.02
C SER A 141 6.14 -4.11 7.01
N LYS A 142 4.89 -3.65 7.19
CA LYS A 142 4.52 -2.22 7.22
C LYS A 142 5.17 -1.53 8.41
N ILE A 143 5.11 -2.14 9.59
CA ILE A 143 5.77 -1.61 10.80
C ILE A 143 7.26 -1.42 10.54
N SER A 144 7.94 -2.44 10.00
CA SER A 144 9.38 -2.32 9.68
C SER A 144 9.70 -1.20 8.69
N PHE A 145 8.83 -0.93 7.70
CA PHE A 145 9.00 0.18 6.77
C PHE A 145 8.72 1.52 7.45
N ILE A 146 7.66 1.61 8.25
CA ILE A 146 7.30 2.82 9.02
C ILE A 146 8.44 3.20 9.96
N ASP A 147 9.03 2.24 10.68
CA ASP A 147 10.15 2.47 11.58
C ASP A 147 11.37 3.02 10.82
N ALA A 148 11.65 2.49 9.64
CA ALA A 148 12.74 2.99 8.80
C ALA A 148 12.49 4.43 8.31
N ILE A 149 11.25 4.78 7.99
CA ILE A 149 10.85 6.15 7.63
C ILE A 149 10.99 7.06 8.85
N ARG A 150 10.40 6.69 9.98
CA ARG A 150 10.45 7.47 11.23
C ARG A 150 11.88 7.67 11.74
N ALA A 151 12.79 6.73 11.50
CA ALA A 151 14.20 6.85 11.83
C ALA A 151 14.93 7.97 11.07
N THR A 152 14.38 8.48 9.95
CA THR A 152 14.90 9.68 9.26
C THR A 152 14.45 10.99 9.92
N GLY A 153 13.52 10.92 10.88
CA GLY A 153 12.84 12.08 11.49
C GLY A 153 11.55 12.49 10.75
N ALA A 154 11.22 11.84 9.64
CA ALA A 154 9.95 12.05 8.92
C ALA A 154 8.76 11.48 9.70
N LYS A 155 7.57 12.01 9.42
CA LYS A 155 6.30 11.52 10.00
C LYS A 155 5.65 10.54 9.03
N CYS A 156 5.35 9.33 9.50
CA CYS A 156 4.60 8.33 8.76
C CYS A 156 3.53 7.75 9.68
N ASN A 157 2.31 8.25 9.55
CA ASN A 157 1.17 7.87 10.38
C ASN A 157 0.05 7.20 9.56
N ASN A 158 0.24 7.11 8.25
CA ASN A 158 -0.75 6.57 7.34
C ASN A 158 -0.11 5.58 6.38
N THR A 159 -0.81 4.49 6.15
CA THR A 159 -0.49 3.49 5.13
C THR A 159 -1.74 3.26 4.28
N ALA A 160 -1.56 3.16 2.97
CA ALA A 160 -2.62 2.79 2.06
C ALA A 160 -2.23 1.52 1.29
N VAL A 161 -3.20 0.63 1.10
CA VAL A 161 -3.02 -0.66 0.43
C VAL A 161 -4.14 -0.91 -0.56
N ILE A 162 -3.89 -1.73 -1.58
CA ILE A 162 -4.93 -2.15 -2.53
C ILE A 162 -5.89 -3.14 -1.85
N PHE A 163 -5.35 -4.04 -1.03
CA PHE A 163 -6.13 -5.07 -0.38
C PHE A 163 -5.77 -5.24 1.10
N TYR A 164 -6.79 -5.33 1.95
CA TYR A 164 -6.67 -5.63 3.37
C TYR A 164 -7.47 -6.88 3.72
N TYR A 165 -6.82 -7.89 4.29
CA TYR A 165 -7.48 -9.15 4.62
C TYR A 165 -8.51 -9.05 5.74
N ASP A 166 -8.33 -8.13 6.69
CA ASP A 166 -9.23 -7.88 7.85
C ASP A 166 -9.61 -9.14 8.67
N ILE A 167 -8.75 -10.15 8.66
CA ILE A 167 -8.92 -11.39 9.42
C ILE A 167 -7.95 -11.51 10.59
N PHE A 168 -7.09 -10.52 10.76
CA PHE A 168 -6.08 -10.47 11.81
C PHE A 168 -6.44 -9.37 12.82
N PRO A 169 -7.11 -9.70 13.96
CA PRO A 169 -7.68 -8.68 14.86
C PRO A 169 -6.64 -7.71 15.45
N GLU A 170 -5.39 -8.16 15.59
CA GLU A 170 -4.31 -7.34 16.13
C GLU A 170 -3.65 -6.38 15.11
N THR A 171 -3.94 -6.53 13.82
CA THR A 171 -3.28 -5.72 12.77
C THR A 171 -3.54 -4.24 12.95
N LEU A 172 -4.80 -3.83 13.11
CA LEU A 172 -5.15 -2.42 13.27
C LEU A 172 -4.60 -1.82 14.56
N LYS A 173 -4.51 -2.63 15.63
CA LYS A 173 -3.90 -2.20 16.90
C LYS A 173 -2.42 -1.94 16.72
N LYS A 174 -1.69 -2.90 16.15
CA LYS A 174 -0.25 -2.79 15.87
C LYS A 174 0.11 -1.62 14.94
N LEU A 175 -0.77 -1.26 14.00
CA LEU A 175 -0.55 -0.15 13.07
C LEU A 175 -0.93 1.22 13.63
N LYS A 176 -1.70 1.27 14.75
CA LYS A 176 -2.09 2.51 15.43
C LYS A 176 -1.09 2.96 16.48
N ASP A 177 -0.33 2.02 17.05
CA ASP A 177 0.76 2.26 18.01
C ASP A 177 2.04 2.72 17.30
#